data_86b007c98764718f6ff9135086d639dd
#
_entry.id   86b007c98764718f6ff9135086d639dd
#
_cell.length_a   1.000
_cell.length_b   1.000
_cell.length_c   1.000
_cell.angle_alpha   90.00
_cell.angle_beta   90.00
_cell.angle_gamma   90.00
#
_symmetry.space_group_name_H-M   'P 1'
#
loop_
_entity.id
_entity.type
_entity.pdbx_description
1 polymer ?
#
loop_
_entity_poly.entity_id
_entity_poly.type
_entity_poly.pdbx_seq_one_letter_code
_entity_poly.pdbx_strand_id
1 'polypeptide(L)'
;TVGIYYATTTGKTEDVADRLHNFISSAESPKDVSDVDDLSELEGLDGIICGIPTWNTGADEERSGTAWDSILEDIGELSLSGKKVAIFGLGDSSTYTENYCDAMEELHSYFQKAGADMVGYVDKSSYTFEESKSIIGESFCGLPLDEDSESDLTDSRLETWASQLKGEIPSLG
;
A
#
# COMPACT_ATOMS: atom_id res chain seq x y z
N THR A 1 -13.25 -6.30 11.10
CA THR A 1 -12.89 -6.85 9.79
C THR A 1 -11.83 -5.96 9.13
N VAL A 2 -10.84 -6.59 8.52
CA VAL A 2 -9.78 -5.89 7.78
C VAL A 2 -9.86 -6.31 6.32
N GLY A 3 -9.94 -5.33 5.41
CA GLY A 3 -9.97 -5.57 3.97
C GLY A 3 -8.60 -5.37 3.34
N ILE A 4 -8.32 -6.11 2.28
CA ILE A 4 -7.12 -5.95 1.46
C ILE A 4 -7.57 -5.55 0.06
N TYR A 5 -7.08 -4.42 -0.41
CA TYR A 5 -7.43 -3.86 -1.73
C TYR A 5 -6.19 -3.61 -2.55
N TYR A 6 -6.28 -3.82 -3.85
CA TYR A 6 -5.16 -3.57 -4.75
C TYR A 6 -5.65 -3.04 -6.09
N ALA A 7 -4.74 -2.47 -6.86
CA ALA A 7 -4.91 -2.26 -8.28
C ALA A 7 -3.64 -2.74 -8.97
N THR A 8 -3.77 -3.26 -10.17
CA THR A 8 -2.66 -3.85 -10.89
C THR A 8 -2.76 -3.59 -12.38
N THR A 9 -1.62 -3.56 -13.06
CA THR A 9 -1.54 -3.47 -14.51
C THR A 9 -1.01 -4.76 -15.13
N THR A 10 -0.02 -5.38 -14.46
CA THR A 10 0.64 -6.60 -14.97
C THR A 10 0.38 -7.84 -14.12
N GLY A 11 -0.40 -7.71 -13.04
CA GLY A 11 -0.70 -8.81 -12.13
C GLY A 11 0.27 -8.97 -10.96
N LYS A 12 1.35 -8.20 -10.90
CA LYS A 12 2.33 -8.31 -9.81
C LYS A 12 1.75 -7.86 -8.46
N THR A 13 0.99 -6.77 -8.44
CA THR A 13 0.39 -6.27 -7.21
C THR A 13 -0.66 -7.24 -6.68
N GLU A 14 -1.44 -7.85 -7.56
CA GLU A 14 -2.39 -8.89 -7.19
C GLU A 14 -1.69 -10.10 -6.56
N ASP A 15 -0.61 -10.57 -7.20
CA ASP A 15 0.17 -11.69 -6.69
C ASP A 15 0.72 -11.39 -5.29
N VAL A 16 1.25 -10.19 -5.08
CA VAL A 16 1.78 -9.77 -3.78
C VAL A 16 0.66 -9.68 -2.74
N ALA A 17 -0.51 -9.16 -3.12
CA ALA A 17 -1.66 -9.11 -2.22
C ALA A 17 -2.08 -10.52 -1.75
N ASP A 18 -2.10 -11.48 -2.66
CA ASP A 18 -2.43 -12.87 -2.33
C ASP A 18 -1.37 -13.48 -1.40
N ARG A 19 -0.09 -13.20 -1.66
CA ARG A 19 1.01 -13.68 -0.82
C ARG A 19 0.94 -13.07 0.58
N LEU A 20 0.63 -11.78 0.68
CA LEU A 20 0.43 -11.14 1.98
C LEU A 20 -0.72 -11.78 2.75
N HIS A 21 -1.83 -12.07 2.07
CA HIS A 21 -2.98 -12.69 2.69
C HIS A 21 -2.64 -14.04 3.33
N ASN A 22 -1.68 -14.77 2.79
CA ASN A 22 -1.23 -16.03 3.39
C ASN A 22 -0.61 -15.82 4.78
N PHE A 23 -0.05 -14.65 5.06
CA PHE A 23 0.53 -14.31 6.36
C PHE A 23 -0.48 -13.67 7.33
N ILE A 24 -1.60 -13.16 6.81
CA ILE A 24 -2.66 -12.51 7.61
C ILE A 24 -4.03 -13.03 7.19
N SER A 25 -4.23 -14.34 7.27
CA SER A 25 -5.46 -15.00 6.81
C SER A 25 -6.72 -14.59 7.56
N SER A 26 -6.60 -13.86 8.67
CA SER A 26 -7.74 -13.28 9.38
C SER A 26 -8.36 -12.09 8.64
N ALA A 27 -7.63 -11.50 7.67
CA ALA A 27 -8.16 -10.44 6.83
C ALA A 27 -9.07 -11.04 5.75
N GLU A 28 -9.90 -10.18 5.14
CA GLU A 28 -10.71 -10.58 3.98
C GLU A 28 -9.80 -10.91 2.80
N SER A 29 -10.29 -11.72 1.87
CA SER A 29 -9.56 -12.02 0.64
C SER A 29 -9.29 -10.75 -0.15
N PRO A 30 -8.11 -10.64 -0.80
CA PRO A 30 -7.77 -9.43 -1.58
C PRO A 30 -8.79 -9.16 -2.69
N LYS A 31 -9.11 -7.88 -2.86
CA LYS A 31 -10.10 -7.42 -3.85
C LYS A 31 -9.49 -6.31 -4.71
N ASP A 32 -9.69 -6.41 -6.02
CA ASP A 32 -9.30 -5.35 -6.96
C ASP A 32 -10.22 -4.14 -6.76
N VAL A 33 -9.65 -2.94 -6.64
CA VAL A 33 -10.46 -1.73 -6.43
C VAL A 33 -11.37 -1.43 -7.61
N SER A 34 -11.04 -1.91 -8.81
CA SER A 34 -11.91 -1.77 -9.98
C SER A 34 -13.21 -2.59 -9.86
N ASP A 35 -13.25 -3.55 -8.94
CA ASP A 35 -14.45 -4.36 -8.65
C ASP A 35 -15.28 -3.78 -7.49
N VAL A 36 -14.87 -2.64 -6.92
CA VAL A 36 -15.61 -1.96 -5.85
C VAL A 36 -16.65 -1.05 -6.47
N ASP A 37 -17.92 -1.38 -6.30
CA ASP A 37 -19.02 -0.59 -6.87
C ASP A 37 -19.28 0.68 -6.08
N ASP A 38 -19.19 0.62 -4.75
CA ASP A 38 -19.42 1.74 -3.85
C ASP A 38 -18.27 1.83 -2.86
N LEU A 39 -17.47 2.88 -3.00
CA LEU A 39 -16.26 3.07 -2.18
C LEU A 39 -16.57 3.23 -0.68
N SER A 40 -17.81 3.59 -0.34
CA SER A 40 -18.23 3.68 1.07
C SER A 40 -18.16 2.34 1.81
N GLU A 41 -17.99 1.22 1.12
CA GLU A 41 -17.77 -0.06 1.79
C GLU A 41 -16.53 -0.03 2.68
N LEU A 42 -15.55 0.82 2.36
CA LEU A 42 -14.35 0.99 3.17
C LEU A 42 -14.66 1.54 4.57
N GLU A 43 -15.71 2.33 4.68
CA GLU A 43 -16.11 2.94 5.95
C GLU A 43 -16.63 1.91 6.96
N GLY A 44 -17.04 0.73 6.49
CA GLY A 44 -17.51 -0.35 7.34
C GLY A 44 -16.41 -1.25 7.90
N LEU A 45 -15.17 -1.05 7.50
CA LEU A 45 -14.03 -1.86 7.92
C LEU A 45 -13.34 -1.26 9.15
N ASP A 46 -12.70 -2.11 9.95
CA ASP A 46 -11.86 -1.66 11.07
C ASP A 46 -10.47 -1.27 10.61
N GLY A 47 -9.98 -1.96 9.58
CA GLY A 47 -8.69 -1.71 8.99
C GLY A 47 -8.70 -1.97 7.49
N ILE A 48 -7.80 -1.31 6.79
CA ILE A 48 -7.68 -1.39 5.34
C ILE A 48 -6.21 -1.52 4.99
N ILE A 49 -5.89 -2.51 4.14
CA ILE A 49 -4.54 -2.69 3.62
C ILE A 49 -4.62 -2.51 2.11
N CYS A 50 -3.78 -1.64 1.56
CA CYS A 50 -3.82 -1.29 0.14
C CYS A 50 -2.50 -1.58 -0.56
N GLY A 51 -2.56 -2.17 -1.75
CA GLY A 51 -1.40 -2.41 -2.60
C GLY A 51 -1.45 -1.54 -3.85
N ILE A 52 -0.34 -0.84 -4.14
CA ILE A 52 -0.26 0.12 -5.22
C ILE A 52 1.11 0.08 -5.92
N PRO A 53 1.15 -0.12 -7.25
CA PRO A 53 2.41 -0.04 -8.00
C PRO A 53 2.70 1.40 -8.42
N THR A 54 3.93 1.66 -8.89
CA THR A 54 4.34 2.96 -9.41
C THR A 54 4.75 2.79 -10.87
N TRP A 55 3.82 3.03 -11.79
CA TRP A 55 4.08 2.95 -13.24
C TRP A 55 4.40 4.30 -13.85
N ASN A 56 3.81 5.39 -13.32
CA ASN A 56 4.04 6.75 -13.80
C ASN A 56 5.19 7.40 -13.00
N THR A 57 6.38 6.85 -13.14
CA THR A 57 7.57 7.33 -12.43
C THR A 57 7.88 8.78 -12.81
N GLY A 58 8.16 9.60 -11.79
CA GLY A 58 8.45 11.02 -11.99
C GLY A 58 7.22 11.92 -12.12
N ALA A 59 6.01 11.37 -12.13
CA ALA A 59 4.79 12.16 -12.18
C ALA A 59 4.52 12.84 -10.83
N ASP A 60 3.92 14.03 -10.88
CA ASP A 60 3.49 14.73 -9.67
C ASP A 60 2.18 14.18 -9.13
N GLU A 61 1.29 13.73 -10.01
CA GLU A 61 -0.01 13.17 -9.69
C GLU A 61 -0.27 11.90 -10.50
N GLU A 62 -1.22 11.08 -10.04
CA GLU A 62 -1.62 9.84 -10.71
C GLU A 62 -0.41 8.94 -10.97
N ARG A 63 0.38 8.74 -9.92
CA ARG A 63 1.67 8.06 -10.02
C ARG A 63 1.58 6.57 -10.23
N SER A 64 0.45 5.94 -9.87
CA SER A 64 0.34 4.49 -9.94
C SER A 64 0.14 3.95 -11.36
N GLY A 65 -0.53 4.70 -12.23
CA GLY A 65 -0.90 4.23 -13.56
C GLY A 65 -1.95 3.12 -13.51
N THR A 66 -2.77 3.07 -12.46
CA THR A 66 -3.79 2.04 -12.23
C THR A 66 -5.14 2.66 -11.88
N ALA A 67 -6.12 1.80 -11.56
CA ALA A 67 -7.45 2.24 -11.15
C ALA A 67 -7.44 3.11 -9.88
N TRP A 68 -6.41 3.03 -9.04
CA TRP A 68 -6.28 3.92 -7.89
C TRP A 68 -6.36 5.39 -8.31
N ASP A 69 -5.74 5.74 -9.43
CA ASP A 69 -5.63 7.14 -9.87
C ASP A 69 -6.99 7.81 -10.05
N SER A 70 -7.98 7.05 -10.52
CA SER A 70 -9.33 7.58 -10.78
C SER A 70 -10.18 7.72 -9.53
N ILE A 71 -9.79 7.15 -8.39
CA ILE A 71 -10.58 7.17 -7.16
C ILE A 71 -9.90 7.91 -6.01
N LEU A 72 -8.71 8.47 -6.22
CA LEU A 72 -7.97 9.16 -5.15
C LEU A 72 -8.78 10.26 -4.48
N GLU A 73 -9.43 11.12 -5.25
CA GLU A 73 -10.24 12.21 -4.69
C GLU A 73 -11.42 11.68 -3.89
N ASP A 74 -12.07 10.63 -4.38
CA ASP A 74 -13.19 10.00 -3.69
C ASP A 74 -12.75 9.37 -2.36
N ILE A 75 -11.54 8.79 -2.32
CA ILE A 75 -10.96 8.28 -1.07
C ILE A 75 -10.82 9.42 -0.05
N GLY A 76 -10.31 10.57 -0.49
CA GLY A 76 -10.13 11.73 0.39
C GLY A 76 -11.43 12.27 0.98
N GLU A 77 -12.57 11.96 0.39
CA GLU A 77 -13.88 12.38 0.85
C GLU A 77 -14.57 11.38 1.78
N LEU A 78 -13.99 10.19 1.96
CA LEU A 78 -14.53 9.19 2.88
C LEU A 78 -14.41 9.63 4.33
N SER A 79 -15.20 8.99 5.20
CA SER A 79 -15.17 9.21 6.65
C SER A 79 -14.49 8.01 7.31
N LEU A 80 -13.17 8.10 7.47
CA LEU A 80 -12.35 7.00 7.96
C LEU A 80 -11.72 7.25 9.34
N SER A 81 -12.30 8.17 10.11
CA SER A 81 -11.81 8.47 11.46
C SER A 81 -11.78 7.21 12.32
N GLY A 82 -10.64 6.92 12.94
CA GLY A 82 -10.44 5.74 13.78
C GLY A 82 -10.13 4.45 13.02
N LYS A 83 -10.15 4.47 11.68
CA LYS A 83 -9.79 3.30 10.86
C LYS A 83 -8.29 3.25 10.68
N LYS A 84 -7.71 2.06 10.83
CA LYS A 84 -6.28 1.85 10.60
C LYS A 84 -6.05 1.54 9.12
N VAL A 85 -5.16 2.25 8.47
CA VAL A 85 -4.83 2.03 7.05
C VAL A 85 -3.34 1.83 6.88
N ALA A 86 -2.98 0.76 6.17
CA ALA A 86 -1.59 0.44 5.84
C ALA A 86 -1.46 0.25 4.33
N ILE A 87 -0.30 0.60 3.79
CA ILE A 87 -0.06 0.57 2.34
C ILE A 87 1.19 -0.24 2.05
N PHE A 88 1.14 -1.12 1.05
CA PHE A 88 2.35 -1.68 0.46
C PHE A 88 2.44 -1.19 -0.99
N GLY A 89 3.66 -1.00 -1.45
CA GLY A 89 3.90 -0.46 -2.79
C GLY A 89 4.90 -1.29 -3.55
N LEU A 90 4.78 -1.29 -4.88
CA LEU A 90 5.74 -1.92 -5.76
C LEU A 90 6.49 -0.87 -6.57
N GLY A 91 7.78 -1.10 -6.75
CA GLY A 91 8.65 -0.26 -7.58
C GLY A 91 9.88 -1.04 -7.99
N ASP A 92 10.72 -0.42 -8.80
CA ASP A 92 12.00 -0.98 -9.25
C ASP A 92 13.12 -0.08 -8.73
N SER A 93 13.79 -0.52 -7.67
CA SER A 93 14.81 0.27 -6.98
C SER A 93 16.09 0.47 -7.80
N SER A 94 16.32 -0.38 -8.81
CA SER A 94 17.49 -0.28 -9.67
C SER A 94 17.25 0.61 -10.89
N THR A 95 16.13 0.43 -11.58
CA THR A 95 15.80 1.17 -12.80
C THR A 95 15.24 2.56 -12.49
N TYR A 96 14.42 2.67 -11.44
CA TYR A 96 13.75 3.92 -11.06
C TYR A 96 14.14 4.31 -9.63
N THR A 97 15.44 4.34 -9.36
CA THR A 97 16.00 4.55 -8.03
C THR A 97 15.68 5.92 -7.43
N GLU A 98 15.41 6.93 -8.27
CA GLU A 98 15.04 8.29 -7.82
C GLU A 98 13.54 8.46 -7.60
N ASN A 99 12.73 7.45 -7.97
CA ASN A 99 11.26 7.50 -7.89
C ASN A 99 10.70 6.24 -7.25
N TYR A 100 11.46 5.65 -6.33
CA TYR A 100 11.12 4.33 -5.77
C TYR A 100 9.83 4.37 -4.97
N CYS A 101 8.84 3.60 -5.42
CA CYS A 101 7.53 3.47 -4.77
C CYS A 101 6.82 4.80 -4.50
N ASP A 102 6.98 5.79 -5.37
CA ASP A 102 6.41 7.13 -5.18
C ASP A 102 4.88 7.15 -5.06
N ALA A 103 4.19 6.19 -5.64
CA ALA A 103 2.73 6.17 -5.62
C ALA A 103 2.15 5.90 -4.21
N MET A 104 2.91 5.28 -3.32
CA MET A 104 2.44 5.06 -1.94
C MET A 104 2.11 6.37 -1.23
N GLU A 105 2.94 7.39 -1.39
CA GLU A 105 2.73 8.68 -0.73
C GLU A 105 1.44 9.33 -1.18
N GLU A 106 1.12 9.25 -2.44
CA GLU A 106 -0.11 9.82 -2.99
C GLU A 106 -1.34 9.16 -2.35
N LEU A 107 -1.36 7.83 -2.29
CA LEU A 107 -2.45 7.10 -1.65
C LEU A 107 -2.52 7.39 -0.15
N HIS A 108 -1.38 7.43 0.52
CA HIS A 108 -1.26 7.77 1.95
C HIS A 108 -1.89 9.14 2.23
N SER A 109 -1.58 10.13 1.41
CA SER A 109 -2.06 11.50 1.57
C SER A 109 -3.58 11.57 1.52
N TYR A 110 -4.21 10.87 0.58
CA TYR A 110 -5.67 10.87 0.45
C TYR A 110 -6.37 10.12 1.58
N PHE A 111 -5.82 8.99 2.03
CA PHE A 111 -6.36 8.30 3.20
C PHE A 111 -6.23 9.15 4.47
N GLN A 112 -5.11 9.84 4.62
CA GLN A 112 -4.91 10.74 5.75
C GLN A 112 -5.92 11.89 5.73
N LYS A 113 -6.20 12.44 4.55
CA LYS A 113 -7.24 13.45 4.37
C LYS A 113 -8.61 12.95 4.79
N ALA A 114 -8.90 11.67 4.57
CA ALA A 114 -10.16 11.04 4.98
C ALA A 114 -10.26 10.83 6.50
N GLY A 115 -9.21 11.12 7.24
CA GLY A 115 -9.17 10.97 8.70
C GLY A 115 -8.62 9.64 9.19
N ALA A 116 -8.12 8.79 8.29
CA ALA A 116 -7.57 7.49 8.67
C ALA A 116 -6.32 7.63 9.54
N ASP A 117 -6.12 6.63 10.40
CA ASP A 117 -4.93 6.51 11.22
C ASP A 117 -3.94 5.63 10.44
N MET A 118 -2.91 6.26 9.89
CA MET A 118 -1.97 5.58 9.01
C MET A 118 -0.93 4.78 9.80
N VAL A 119 -0.78 3.51 9.46
CA VAL A 119 0.14 2.58 10.13
C VAL A 119 0.95 1.81 9.07
N GLY A 120 1.80 0.89 9.51
CA GLY A 120 2.58 0.06 8.59
C GLY A 120 3.82 0.71 8.03
N TYR A 121 4.35 1.73 8.68
CA TYR A 121 5.58 2.43 8.25
C TYR A 121 6.78 1.49 8.40
N VAL A 122 7.72 1.60 7.47
CA VAL A 122 8.91 0.75 7.42
C VAL A 122 10.16 1.61 7.35
N ASP A 123 11.13 1.35 8.23
CA ASP A 123 12.39 2.07 8.25
C ASP A 123 13.13 1.93 6.91
N LYS A 124 13.71 3.02 6.42
CA LYS A 124 14.39 3.05 5.11
C LYS A 124 15.78 2.42 5.11
N SER A 125 16.36 2.16 6.28
CA SER A 125 17.77 1.76 6.39
C SER A 125 18.12 0.45 5.71
N SER A 126 17.16 -0.46 5.52
CA SER A 126 17.38 -1.75 4.86
C SER A 126 17.15 -1.71 3.35
N TYR A 127 16.92 -0.54 2.78
CA TYR A 127 16.62 -0.37 1.35
C TYR A 127 17.74 0.38 0.64
N THR A 128 17.95 0.03 -0.63
CA THR A 128 18.93 0.70 -1.51
C THR A 128 18.17 1.43 -2.61
N PHE A 129 18.16 2.75 -2.54
CA PHE A 129 17.52 3.63 -3.52
C PHE A 129 18.12 5.03 -3.38
N GLU A 130 17.89 5.92 -4.35
CA GLU A 130 18.38 7.30 -4.24
C GLU A 130 17.35 8.23 -3.63
N GLU A 131 16.12 8.23 -4.18
CA GLU A 131 15.04 9.10 -3.69
C GLU A 131 13.69 8.41 -3.75
N SER A 132 12.80 8.81 -2.86
CA SER A 132 11.39 8.38 -2.86
C SER A 132 10.52 9.46 -2.24
N LYS A 133 9.40 9.77 -2.90
CA LYS A 133 8.39 10.67 -2.33
C LYS A 133 7.66 10.02 -1.14
N SER A 134 7.80 8.72 -0.96
CA SER A 134 7.14 7.96 0.10
C SER A 134 7.90 7.96 1.43
N ILE A 135 9.00 8.69 1.52
CA ILE A 135 9.74 8.84 2.78
C ILE A 135 9.11 9.93 3.63
N ILE A 136 8.81 9.57 4.88
CA ILE A 136 8.35 10.51 5.92
C ILE A 136 9.33 10.35 7.09
N GLY A 137 10.20 11.35 7.30
CA GLY A 137 11.27 11.25 8.29
C GLY A 137 12.29 10.19 7.86
N GLU A 138 12.47 9.16 8.68
CA GLU A 138 13.40 8.05 8.41
C GLU A 138 12.70 6.78 7.92
N SER A 139 11.41 6.86 7.60
CA SER A 139 10.61 5.69 7.23
C SER A 139 9.89 5.90 5.90
N PHE A 140 9.62 4.78 5.21
CA PHE A 140 8.61 4.77 4.16
C PHE A 140 7.23 4.82 4.81
N CYS A 141 6.28 5.47 4.15
CA CYS A 141 4.89 5.54 4.63
C CYS A 141 4.12 4.22 4.49
N GLY A 142 4.77 3.18 4.05
CA GLY A 142 4.24 1.83 3.91
C GLY A 142 5.38 0.85 3.63
N LEU A 143 5.05 -0.36 3.16
CA LEU A 143 6.04 -1.37 2.82
C LEU A 143 6.42 -1.29 1.34
N PRO A 144 7.65 -0.85 1.01
CA PRO A 144 8.12 -0.88 -0.37
C PRO A 144 8.61 -2.27 -0.75
N LEU A 145 8.23 -2.73 -1.94
CA LEU A 145 8.62 -4.04 -2.48
C LEU A 145 9.15 -3.88 -3.89
N ASP A 146 10.07 -4.75 -4.28
CA ASP A 146 10.71 -4.71 -5.59
C ASP A 146 10.73 -6.13 -6.20
N GLU A 147 9.73 -6.42 -7.03
CA GLU A 147 9.63 -7.72 -7.70
C GLU A 147 10.50 -7.80 -8.95
N ASP A 148 11.10 -6.69 -9.36
CA ASP A 148 11.98 -6.66 -10.54
C ASP A 148 13.44 -6.94 -10.19
N SER A 149 13.95 -6.29 -9.14
CA SER A 149 15.36 -6.37 -8.74
C SER A 149 15.60 -7.14 -7.46
N GLU A 150 14.61 -7.25 -6.59
CA GLU A 150 14.73 -7.85 -5.25
C GLU A 150 13.59 -8.83 -4.94
N SER A 151 13.11 -9.57 -5.95
CA SER A 151 11.99 -10.50 -5.76
C SER A 151 12.25 -11.58 -4.71
N ASP A 152 13.50 -11.92 -4.46
CA ASP A 152 13.91 -12.89 -3.45
C ASP A 152 13.71 -12.37 -2.02
N LEU A 153 13.54 -11.06 -1.83
CA LEU A 153 13.32 -10.44 -0.52
C LEU A 153 11.83 -10.23 -0.19
N THR A 154 10.95 -10.36 -1.18
CA THR A 154 9.54 -10.00 -1.02
C THR A 154 8.85 -10.80 0.07
N ASP A 155 8.99 -12.12 0.10
CA ASP A 155 8.30 -12.95 1.10
C ASP A 155 8.76 -12.64 2.52
N SER A 156 10.06 -12.44 2.75
CA SER A 156 10.56 -12.11 4.08
C SER A 156 10.09 -10.72 4.51
N ARG A 157 10.02 -9.77 3.59
CA ARG A 157 9.48 -8.43 3.87
C ARG A 157 7.99 -8.49 4.21
N LEU A 158 7.22 -9.28 3.48
CA LEU A 158 5.79 -9.47 3.75
C LEU A 158 5.55 -10.14 5.10
N GLU A 159 6.32 -11.16 5.44
CA GLU A 159 6.18 -11.86 6.72
C GLU A 159 6.47 -10.94 7.90
N THR A 160 7.56 -10.19 7.82
CA THR A 160 7.94 -9.23 8.86
C THR A 160 6.87 -8.13 9.01
N TRP A 161 6.39 -7.61 7.88
CA TRP A 161 5.37 -6.57 7.89
C TRP A 161 4.04 -7.09 8.42
N ALA A 162 3.67 -8.32 8.07
CA ALA A 162 2.46 -8.94 8.59
C ALA A 162 2.49 -9.02 10.12
N SER A 163 3.63 -9.39 10.69
CA SER A 163 3.80 -9.42 12.15
C SER A 163 3.68 -8.02 12.77
N GLN A 164 4.26 -7.02 12.10
CA GLN A 164 4.14 -5.62 12.51
C GLN A 164 2.68 -5.17 12.51
N LEU A 165 1.94 -5.46 11.42
CA LEU A 165 0.54 -5.05 11.28
C LEU A 165 -0.36 -5.68 12.33
N LYS A 166 -0.09 -6.91 12.75
CA LYS A 166 -0.88 -7.57 13.81
C LYS A 166 -0.80 -6.80 15.14
N GLY A 167 0.30 -6.09 15.37
CA GLY A 167 0.44 -5.22 16.53
C GLY A 167 -0.16 -3.83 16.34
N GLU A 168 -0.26 -3.36 15.08
CA GLU A 168 -0.74 -2.01 14.76
C GLU A 168 -2.20 -1.96 14.36
N ILE A 169 -2.75 -3.07 13.86
CA ILE A 169 -4.16 -3.20 13.50
C ILE A 169 -4.77 -4.29 14.39
N PRO A 170 -5.38 -3.92 15.52
CA PRO A 170 -5.84 -4.91 16.50
C PRO A 170 -6.78 -5.97 15.94
N SER A 171 -7.58 -5.63 14.92
CA SER A 171 -8.52 -6.57 14.31
C SER A 171 -7.83 -7.73 13.56
N LEU A 172 -6.51 -7.64 13.30
CA LEU A 172 -5.74 -8.72 12.68
C LEU A 172 -5.23 -9.74 13.70
N GLY A 173 -5.04 -9.31 14.91
CA GLY A 173 -4.55 -10.13 15.99
C GLY A 173 -5.65 -10.82 16.72
#